data_8a1f3d605681fa8bd87db01c02adf252
#
_entry.id   8a1f3d605681fa8bd87db01c02adf252
#
_cell.length_a   1.000
_cell.length_b   1.000
_cell.length_c   1.000
_cell.angle_alpha   90.00
_cell.angle_beta   90.00
_cell.angle_gamma   90.00
#
_symmetry.space_group_name_H-M   'P 1'
#
loop_
_entity.id
_entity.type
_entity.pdbx_description
1 polymer ?
#
loop_
_entity_poly.entity_id
_entity_poly.type
_entity_poly.pdbx_seq_one_letter_code
_entity_poly.pdbx_strand_id
1 'polypeptide(L)'
;MRRIWLGLLVAGVLGQGAMAAERDRYLVQLKPGAEAAVLAQSKGMGGELALALLEQHALALWLPAAAATALAHNPNVLWVEPDAKRYASAETLPYGIPMVQAPQLSDAAAGEVLVCIIDSGYSGGHPDLPHGAQVQGSNDAGTGSWSSDENGHGTHVAGTIAAVGGNDLGVVGVLPNQSVPLQIVKVFGANGWAYSSNLVGALNACKQGMSNRGFTRMVINMSLGGSVPSKTEEQAFNQAYGQNVLSVAAAGNAGNTSKSYPASYSSVVSVAAIDANKQLAYFSQRNDQVELAAPGVSVLSTVPTGYAYYSGTSMATPHVVGVAALVWSQRLECSNDQLRQTLRSSAQDLGALGRDNSYGYGLVQAKAAADRMALGCGPGTGGSGKPGGRK
;
A
#
# COMPACT_ATOMS: atom_id res chain seq x y z
N MET A 1 -65.97 -21.58 24.58
CA MET A 1 -66.00 -20.66 23.46
C MET A 1 -64.57 -20.62 22.85
N ARG A 2 -64.37 -21.33 21.76
CA ARG A 2 -63.07 -21.39 21.03
C ARG A 2 -63.06 -20.27 19.98
N ARG A 3 -62.09 -19.38 20.05
CA ARG A 3 -61.82 -18.40 18.97
C ARG A 3 -60.70 -18.96 18.09
N ILE A 4 -61.04 -19.21 16.83
CA ILE A 4 -60.15 -19.61 15.76
C ILE A 4 -59.57 -18.32 15.17
N TRP A 5 -58.26 -18.19 15.13
CA TRP A 5 -57.55 -17.15 14.38
C TRP A 5 -57.13 -17.71 13.04
N LEU A 6 -57.68 -17.14 11.98
CA LEU A 6 -57.26 -17.38 10.60
C LEU A 6 -55.99 -16.55 10.31
N GLY A 7 -54.88 -17.22 10.11
CA GLY A 7 -53.64 -16.57 9.65
C GLY A 7 -53.67 -16.40 8.14
N LEU A 8 -53.59 -15.12 7.69
CA LEU A 8 -53.42 -14.80 6.27
C LEU A 8 -51.93 -15.02 5.92
N LEU A 9 -51.63 -15.99 5.06
CA LEU A 9 -50.33 -16.14 4.41
C LEU A 9 -50.25 -15.11 3.26
N VAL A 10 -49.46 -14.05 3.43
CA VAL A 10 -49.05 -13.19 2.33
C VAL A 10 -47.82 -13.85 1.69
N ALA A 11 -48.00 -14.44 0.53
CA ALA A 11 -46.90 -14.88 -0.32
C ALA A 11 -46.19 -13.64 -0.93
N GLY A 12 -45.09 -13.25 -0.34
CA GLY A 12 -44.20 -12.23 -0.93
C GLY A 12 -43.50 -12.85 -2.14
N VAL A 13 -43.86 -12.40 -3.33
CA VAL A 13 -43.07 -12.64 -4.55
C VAL A 13 -41.81 -11.82 -4.44
N LEU A 14 -40.70 -12.45 -4.05
CA LEU A 14 -39.37 -11.91 -4.18
C LEU A 14 -39.04 -11.88 -5.68
N GLY A 15 -39.20 -10.68 -6.29
CA GLY A 15 -38.66 -10.42 -7.60
C GLY A 15 -37.13 -10.56 -7.55
N GLN A 16 -36.60 -11.62 -8.15
CA GLN A 16 -35.19 -11.75 -8.46
C GLN A 16 -34.87 -10.65 -9.51
N GLY A 17 -34.38 -9.51 -9.06
CA GLY A 17 -33.70 -8.56 -9.94
C GLY A 17 -32.50 -9.29 -10.53
N ALA A 18 -32.55 -9.58 -11.85
CA ALA A 18 -31.41 -10.06 -12.58
C ALA A 18 -30.27 -9.05 -12.39
N MET A 19 -29.23 -9.43 -11.66
CA MET A 19 -27.98 -8.65 -11.64
C MET A 19 -27.51 -8.57 -13.09
N ALA A 20 -27.35 -7.35 -13.61
CA ALA A 20 -26.78 -7.14 -14.92
C ALA A 20 -25.41 -7.83 -14.93
N ALA A 21 -25.18 -8.73 -15.89
CA ALA A 21 -23.92 -9.42 -16.01
C ALA A 21 -22.81 -8.38 -16.16
N GLU A 22 -21.74 -8.53 -15.40
CA GLU A 22 -20.55 -7.69 -15.51
C GLU A 22 -20.02 -7.73 -16.94
N ARG A 23 -19.76 -6.56 -17.52
CA ARG A 23 -19.35 -6.39 -18.93
C ARG A 23 -17.95 -5.81 -18.96
N ASP A 24 -17.07 -6.49 -19.71
CA ASP A 24 -15.77 -5.97 -20.05
C ASP A 24 -15.77 -5.42 -21.49
N ARG A 25 -14.76 -4.62 -21.80
CA ARG A 25 -14.60 -4.07 -23.13
C ARG A 25 -13.68 -4.93 -23.97
N TYR A 26 -14.14 -5.31 -25.19
CA TYR A 26 -13.43 -6.15 -26.15
C TYR A 26 -13.31 -5.46 -27.50
N LEU A 27 -12.18 -5.67 -28.18
CA LEU A 27 -12.02 -5.42 -29.62
C LEU A 27 -12.41 -6.69 -30.38
N VAL A 28 -13.31 -6.52 -31.35
CA VAL A 28 -13.79 -7.59 -32.21
C VAL A 28 -13.38 -7.26 -33.64
N GLN A 29 -12.41 -7.97 -34.17
CA GLN A 29 -11.96 -7.85 -35.58
C GLN A 29 -12.84 -8.66 -36.50
N LEU A 30 -13.24 -8.07 -37.61
CA LEU A 30 -14.26 -8.60 -38.51
C LEU A 30 -13.74 -8.80 -39.94
N LYS A 31 -14.45 -9.66 -40.68
CA LYS A 31 -14.36 -9.64 -42.13
C LYS A 31 -15.03 -8.38 -42.67
N PRO A 32 -14.52 -7.81 -43.80
CA PRO A 32 -15.11 -6.64 -44.41
C PRO A 32 -16.62 -6.79 -44.65
N GLY A 33 -17.42 -5.81 -44.26
CA GLY A 33 -18.88 -5.78 -44.44
C GLY A 33 -19.70 -6.55 -43.38
N ALA A 34 -19.06 -7.14 -42.37
CA ALA A 34 -19.73 -7.89 -41.32
C ALA A 34 -20.19 -7.06 -40.12
N GLU A 35 -19.85 -5.76 -40.07
CA GLU A 35 -19.98 -4.89 -38.92
C GLU A 35 -21.44 -4.82 -38.39
N ALA A 36 -22.39 -4.60 -39.30
CA ALA A 36 -23.82 -4.49 -38.93
C ALA A 36 -24.40 -5.81 -38.37
N ALA A 37 -24.02 -6.95 -38.97
CA ALA A 37 -24.51 -8.26 -38.59
C ALA A 37 -23.96 -8.67 -37.21
N VAL A 38 -22.64 -8.45 -36.99
CA VAL A 38 -22.01 -8.78 -35.69
C VAL A 38 -22.47 -7.85 -34.59
N LEU A 39 -22.66 -6.55 -34.88
CA LEU A 39 -23.25 -5.61 -33.92
C LEU A 39 -24.68 -6.01 -33.52
N ALA A 40 -25.52 -6.41 -34.47
CA ALA A 40 -26.87 -6.89 -34.15
C ALA A 40 -26.85 -8.16 -33.28
N GLN A 41 -25.96 -9.11 -33.58
CA GLN A 41 -25.77 -10.31 -32.77
C GLN A 41 -25.28 -9.97 -31.36
N SER A 42 -24.28 -9.09 -31.22
CA SER A 42 -23.76 -8.69 -29.90
C SER A 42 -24.84 -8.07 -29.03
N LYS A 43 -25.70 -7.22 -29.58
CA LYS A 43 -26.87 -6.64 -28.86
C LYS A 43 -27.81 -7.72 -28.35
N GLY A 44 -28.09 -8.74 -29.15
CA GLY A 44 -28.92 -9.90 -28.75
C GLY A 44 -28.33 -10.70 -27.56
N MET A 45 -27.02 -10.59 -27.34
CA MET A 45 -26.30 -11.24 -26.24
C MET A 45 -25.99 -10.29 -25.06
N GLY A 46 -26.63 -9.13 -25.01
CA GLY A 46 -26.43 -8.12 -23.94
C GLY A 46 -25.22 -7.23 -24.17
N GLY A 47 -24.67 -7.20 -25.37
CA GLY A 47 -23.55 -6.35 -25.74
C GLY A 47 -23.99 -4.92 -26.12
N GLU A 48 -23.07 -3.97 -25.96
CA GLU A 48 -23.25 -2.57 -26.27
C GLU A 48 -22.05 -2.05 -27.08
N LEU A 49 -22.33 -1.22 -28.13
CA LEU A 49 -21.28 -0.62 -28.92
C LEU A 49 -20.59 0.49 -28.14
N ALA A 50 -19.30 0.37 -27.95
CA ALA A 50 -18.46 1.42 -27.41
C ALA A 50 -17.86 2.32 -28.50
N LEU A 51 -17.34 1.71 -29.60
CA LEU A 51 -16.74 2.43 -30.72
C LEU A 51 -16.76 1.57 -31.98
N ALA A 52 -17.04 2.17 -33.14
CA ALA A 52 -16.89 1.52 -34.43
C ALA A 52 -15.60 1.99 -35.11
N LEU A 53 -14.75 1.05 -35.50
CA LEU A 53 -13.49 1.27 -36.21
C LEU A 53 -13.66 0.76 -37.65
N LEU A 54 -14.43 1.49 -38.47
CA LEU A 54 -14.89 1.02 -39.78
C LEU A 54 -13.75 0.80 -40.79
N GLU A 55 -12.73 1.66 -40.78
CA GLU A 55 -11.55 1.50 -41.63
C GLU A 55 -10.74 0.24 -41.32
N GLN A 56 -10.78 -0.19 -40.04
CA GLN A 56 -10.09 -1.39 -39.57
C GLN A 56 -11.01 -2.62 -39.59
N HIS A 57 -12.26 -2.50 -40.03
CA HIS A 57 -13.28 -3.54 -39.93
C HIS A 57 -13.38 -4.13 -38.49
N ALA A 58 -13.42 -3.26 -37.46
CA ALA A 58 -13.44 -3.67 -36.08
C ALA A 58 -14.51 -2.92 -35.28
N LEU A 59 -14.96 -3.55 -34.18
CA LEU A 59 -15.88 -2.97 -33.22
C LEU A 59 -15.29 -3.09 -31.81
N ALA A 60 -15.29 -2.01 -31.04
CA ALA A 60 -15.10 -2.06 -29.61
C ALA A 60 -16.48 -2.22 -28.94
N LEU A 61 -16.67 -3.29 -28.20
CA LEU A 61 -17.95 -3.68 -27.60
C LEU A 61 -17.81 -3.90 -26.10
N TRP A 62 -18.77 -3.42 -25.33
CA TRP A 62 -18.98 -3.87 -23.95
C TRP A 62 -19.73 -5.19 -23.99
N LEU A 63 -19.14 -6.29 -23.52
CA LEU A 63 -19.70 -7.64 -23.61
C LEU A 63 -19.62 -8.37 -22.26
N PRO A 64 -20.64 -9.18 -21.90
CA PRO A 64 -20.44 -10.25 -20.94
C PRO A 64 -19.39 -11.27 -21.48
N ALA A 65 -18.58 -11.84 -20.60
CA ALA A 65 -17.53 -12.80 -21.00
C ALA A 65 -18.03 -13.96 -21.89
N ALA A 66 -19.22 -14.47 -21.60
CA ALA A 66 -19.86 -15.50 -22.42
C ALA A 66 -20.19 -15.04 -23.84
N ALA A 67 -20.57 -13.75 -24.02
CA ALA A 67 -20.85 -13.17 -25.32
C ALA A 67 -19.57 -12.98 -26.13
N ALA A 68 -18.46 -12.55 -25.49
CA ALA A 68 -17.15 -12.45 -26.12
C ALA A 68 -16.68 -13.82 -26.64
N THR A 69 -16.81 -14.87 -25.82
CA THR A 69 -16.51 -16.26 -26.23
C THR A 69 -17.38 -16.72 -27.41
N ALA A 70 -18.69 -16.42 -27.37
CA ALA A 70 -19.59 -16.79 -28.46
C ALA A 70 -19.24 -16.07 -29.79
N LEU A 71 -18.89 -14.77 -29.73
CA LEU A 71 -18.46 -14.00 -30.89
C LEU A 71 -17.15 -14.52 -31.49
N ALA A 72 -16.22 -15.02 -30.69
CA ALA A 72 -14.98 -15.64 -31.18
C ALA A 72 -15.22 -16.88 -32.10
N HIS A 73 -16.38 -17.51 -32.01
CA HIS A 73 -16.79 -18.63 -32.89
C HIS A 73 -17.65 -18.21 -34.09
N ASN A 74 -17.95 -16.91 -34.26
CA ASN A 74 -18.71 -16.42 -35.39
C ASN A 74 -17.83 -16.43 -36.65
N PRO A 75 -18.27 -17.02 -37.79
CA PRO A 75 -17.48 -17.11 -39.00
C PRO A 75 -17.13 -15.76 -39.65
N ASN A 76 -17.78 -14.68 -39.25
CA ASN A 76 -17.49 -13.29 -39.66
C ASN A 76 -16.54 -12.55 -38.73
N VAL A 77 -16.15 -13.16 -37.60
CA VAL A 77 -15.17 -12.62 -36.64
C VAL A 77 -13.83 -13.28 -36.92
N LEU A 78 -12.78 -12.49 -37.02
CA LEU A 78 -11.42 -12.98 -37.19
C LEU A 78 -10.77 -13.29 -35.85
N TRP A 79 -10.92 -12.38 -34.85
CA TRP A 79 -10.54 -12.60 -33.46
C TRP A 79 -11.31 -11.65 -32.52
N VAL A 80 -11.32 -11.99 -31.26
CA VAL A 80 -11.83 -11.18 -30.15
C VAL A 80 -10.70 -11.08 -29.12
N GLU A 81 -10.38 -9.86 -28.72
CA GLU A 81 -9.36 -9.59 -27.70
C GLU A 81 -9.85 -8.54 -26.71
N PRO A 82 -9.33 -8.51 -25.47
CA PRO A 82 -9.62 -7.43 -24.54
C PRO A 82 -9.20 -6.08 -25.14
N ASP A 83 -10.06 -5.06 -25.04
CA ASP A 83 -9.73 -3.68 -25.41
C ASP A 83 -8.87 -3.07 -24.30
N ALA A 84 -7.57 -3.27 -24.43
CA ALA A 84 -6.60 -2.87 -23.42
C ALA A 84 -6.56 -1.35 -23.24
N LYS A 85 -6.69 -0.90 -22.01
CA LYS A 85 -6.56 0.53 -21.69
C LYS A 85 -5.19 1.06 -22.13
N ARG A 86 -5.18 2.29 -22.63
CA ARG A 86 -3.96 3.05 -22.91
C ARG A 86 -4.00 4.28 -22.01
N TYR A 87 -2.89 4.54 -21.34
CA TYR A 87 -2.73 5.70 -20.47
C TYR A 87 -1.83 6.71 -21.20
N ALA A 88 -2.03 8.00 -20.93
CA ALA A 88 -1.10 9.01 -21.40
C ALA A 88 0.27 8.70 -20.79
N SER A 89 1.29 8.56 -21.67
CA SER A 89 2.66 8.28 -21.24
C SER A 89 3.25 9.57 -20.65
N ALA A 90 3.24 9.68 -19.32
CA ALA A 90 4.01 10.65 -18.56
C ALA A 90 4.15 10.13 -17.14
N GLU A 91 5.34 9.71 -16.79
CA GLU A 91 5.67 9.39 -15.40
C GLU A 91 5.56 10.64 -14.54
N THR A 92 4.87 10.55 -13.43
CA THR A 92 4.69 11.65 -12.47
C THR A 92 5.55 11.39 -11.24
N LEU A 93 6.38 12.34 -10.88
CA LEU A 93 7.07 12.33 -9.59
C LEU A 93 6.15 12.95 -8.52
N PRO A 94 5.49 12.14 -7.65
CA PRO A 94 4.62 12.67 -6.61
C PRO A 94 5.38 13.61 -5.68
N TYR A 95 4.76 14.70 -5.25
CA TYR A 95 5.42 15.77 -4.49
C TYR A 95 6.14 15.28 -3.22
N GLY A 96 5.65 14.21 -2.63
CA GLY A 96 6.22 13.63 -1.41
C GLY A 96 7.61 13.04 -1.63
N ILE A 97 7.87 12.48 -2.80
CA ILE A 97 9.15 11.81 -3.11
C ILE A 97 10.34 12.78 -3.07
N PRO A 98 10.33 13.93 -3.78
CA PRO A 98 11.41 14.92 -3.64
C PRO A 98 11.39 15.61 -2.27
N MET A 99 10.22 15.76 -1.62
CA MET A 99 10.13 16.41 -0.31
C MET A 99 10.87 15.62 0.78
N VAL A 100 10.90 14.29 0.70
CA VAL A 100 11.69 13.43 1.59
C VAL A 100 13.13 13.20 1.09
N GLN A 101 13.58 13.89 0.04
CA GLN A 101 14.92 13.82 -0.55
C GLN A 101 15.28 12.43 -1.16
N ALA A 102 14.33 11.57 -1.44
CA ALA A 102 14.61 10.23 -1.97
C ALA A 102 15.39 10.26 -3.30
N PRO A 103 15.06 11.12 -4.31
CA PRO A 103 15.78 11.15 -5.58
C PRO A 103 17.24 11.61 -5.50
N GLN A 104 17.70 12.06 -4.33
CA GLN A 104 19.08 12.46 -4.11
C GLN A 104 20.00 11.30 -3.70
N LEU A 105 19.46 10.10 -3.57
CA LEU A 105 20.19 8.88 -3.24
C LEU A 105 19.95 7.80 -4.30
N SER A 106 20.95 6.95 -4.49
CA SER A 106 20.79 5.72 -5.28
C SER A 106 20.11 4.65 -4.44
N ASP A 107 19.13 4.00 -5.00
CA ASP A 107 18.45 2.84 -4.40
C ASP A 107 18.98 1.48 -4.93
N ALA A 108 20.13 1.50 -5.60
CA ALA A 108 20.75 0.28 -6.17
C ALA A 108 20.98 -0.84 -5.13
N ALA A 109 21.22 -0.47 -3.86
CA ALA A 109 21.40 -1.41 -2.74
C ALA A 109 20.08 -1.74 -2.00
N ALA A 110 18.93 -1.23 -2.43
CA ALA A 110 17.66 -1.43 -1.72
C ALA A 110 17.27 -2.92 -1.60
N GLY A 111 17.80 -3.79 -2.46
CA GLY A 111 17.63 -5.24 -2.42
C GLY A 111 18.13 -5.94 -1.14
N GLU A 112 18.93 -5.26 -0.32
CA GLU A 112 19.51 -5.80 0.91
C GLU A 112 18.64 -5.61 2.17
N VAL A 113 17.55 -4.86 2.06
CA VAL A 113 16.62 -4.58 3.18
C VAL A 113 15.22 -5.02 2.79
N LEU A 114 14.65 -5.96 3.54
CA LEU A 114 13.27 -6.40 3.32
C LEU A 114 12.29 -5.31 3.78
N VAL A 115 11.31 -4.99 2.94
CA VAL A 115 10.15 -4.18 3.33
C VAL A 115 8.93 -5.07 3.48
N CYS A 116 8.35 -5.13 4.68
CA CYS A 116 7.09 -5.82 4.92
C CYS A 116 5.94 -4.82 4.96
N ILE A 117 4.86 -5.09 4.23
CA ILE A 117 3.64 -4.27 4.19
C ILE A 117 2.50 -5.08 4.79
N ILE A 118 2.00 -4.65 5.95
CA ILE A 118 0.84 -5.24 6.62
C ILE A 118 -0.37 -4.35 6.31
N ASP A 119 -1.25 -4.80 5.39
CA ASP A 119 -2.33 -3.98 4.86
C ASP A 119 -3.47 -4.82 4.22
N SER A 120 -4.23 -4.24 3.29
CA SER A 120 -5.36 -4.84 2.59
C SER A 120 -4.99 -5.74 1.40
N GLY A 121 -3.71 -5.87 1.08
CA GLY A 121 -3.20 -6.67 -0.04
C GLY A 121 -2.35 -5.87 -1.01
N TYR A 122 -2.15 -6.43 -2.20
CA TYR A 122 -1.26 -5.91 -3.23
C TYR A 122 -1.79 -6.26 -4.61
N SER A 123 -1.87 -5.30 -5.52
CA SER A 123 -2.26 -5.58 -6.90
C SER A 123 -1.07 -6.15 -7.69
N GLY A 124 -0.89 -7.47 -7.62
CA GLY A 124 0.27 -8.16 -8.21
C GLY A 124 0.40 -8.06 -9.74
N GLY A 125 -0.64 -7.59 -10.43
CA GLY A 125 -0.63 -7.35 -11.88
C GLY A 125 -0.53 -5.87 -12.27
N HIS A 126 -0.30 -4.95 -11.33
CA HIS A 126 -0.20 -3.53 -11.64
C HIS A 126 1.13 -3.24 -12.37
N PRO A 127 1.11 -2.62 -13.58
CA PRO A 127 2.30 -2.47 -14.43
C PRO A 127 3.38 -1.55 -13.84
N ASP A 128 3.02 -0.74 -12.86
CA ASP A 128 3.87 0.25 -12.21
C ASP A 128 4.33 -0.19 -10.80
N LEU A 129 4.23 -1.48 -10.50
CA LEU A 129 4.66 -2.05 -9.22
C LEU A 129 5.65 -3.20 -9.41
N PRO A 130 6.58 -3.43 -8.47
CA PRO A 130 7.45 -4.60 -8.48
C PRO A 130 6.67 -5.91 -8.60
N HIS A 131 7.23 -6.90 -9.29
CA HIS A 131 6.60 -8.20 -9.50
C HIS A 131 7.63 -9.33 -9.54
N GLY A 132 7.15 -10.58 -9.66
CA GLY A 132 8.02 -11.75 -9.71
C GLY A 132 8.61 -12.12 -8.34
N ALA A 133 9.84 -12.62 -8.32
CA ALA A 133 10.51 -13.13 -7.11
C ALA A 133 10.75 -12.06 -6.03
N GLN A 134 10.74 -10.78 -6.41
CA GLN A 134 10.92 -9.65 -5.47
C GLN A 134 9.74 -9.53 -4.52
N VAL A 135 8.53 -9.93 -4.93
CA VAL A 135 7.32 -9.78 -4.14
C VAL A 135 6.81 -11.16 -3.71
N GLN A 136 6.74 -11.35 -2.41
CA GLN A 136 6.14 -12.54 -1.79
C GLN A 136 5.11 -12.11 -0.77
N GLY A 137 4.24 -13.02 -0.35
CA GLY A 137 3.24 -12.65 0.64
C GLY A 137 2.50 -13.82 1.26
N SER A 138 1.71 -13.46 2.24
CA SER A 138 0.76 -14.32 2.93
C SER A 138 -0.50 -13.53 3.29
N ASN A 139 -1.53 -14.19 3.74
CA ASN A 139 -2.78 -13.56 4.13
C ASN A 139 -3.38 -14.26 5.35
N ASP A 140 -4.14 -13.51 6.13
CA ASP A 140 -4.98 -14.04 7.18
C ASP A 140 -6.15 -14.84 6.58
N ALA A 141 -6.66 -15.79 7.35
CA ALA A 141 -7.80 -16.59 6.94
C ALA A 141 -9.03 -15.71 6.67
N GLY A 142 -9.65 -15.91 5.51
CA GLY A 142 -10.86 -15.18 5.11
C GLY A 142 -10.62 -13.79 4.50
N THR A 143 -9.37 -13.33 4.37
CA THR A 143 -9.09 -12.01 3.75
C THR A 143 -8.87 -12.09 2.23
N GLY A 144 -8.81 -13.28 1.64
CA GLY A 144 -8.51 -13.49 0.22
C GLY A 144 -7.00 -13.61 -0.06
N SER A 145 -6.61 -13.57 -1.34
CA SER A 145 -5.20 -13.65 -1.72
C SER A 145 -4.45 -12.35 -1.39
N TRP A 146 -3.24 -12.47 -0.88
CA TRP A 146 -2.36 -11.31 -0.67
C TRP A 146 -2.02 -10.55 -1.95
N SER A 147 -2.02 -11.23 -3.10
CA SER A 147 -1.73 -10.65 -4.42
C SER A 147 -2.95 -9.99 -5.08
N SER A 148 -4.05 -9.87 -4.34
CA SER A 148 -5.29 -9.19 -4.71
C SER A 148 -5.65 -8.18 -3.64
N ASP A 149 -6.10 -6.99 -4.04
CA ASP A 149 -6.42 -5.88 -3.15
C ASP A 149 -7.76 -5.25 -3.53
N GLU A 150 -8.82 -5.74 -2.92
CA GLU A 150 -10.18 -5.29 -3.17
C GLU A 150 -10.46 -3.90 -2.55
N ASN A 151 -9.62 -3.46 -1.61
CA ASN A 151 -9.73 -2.17 -0.94
C ASN A 151 -8.92 -1.08 -1.67
N GLY A 152 -7.75 -1.44 -2.19
CA GLY A 152 -6.83 -0.54 -2.87
C GLY A 152 -5.86 0.21 -1.95
N HIS A 153 -6.05 0.15 -0.63
CA HIS A 153 -5.21 0.88 0.32
C HIS A 153 -3.78 0.33 0.38
N GLY A 154 -3.61 -0.99 0.47
CA GLY A 154 -2.30 -1.63 0.49
C GLY A 154 -1.53 -1.43 -0.82
N THR A 155 -2.22 -1.42 -1.96
CA THR A 155 -1.63 -1.11 -3.27
C THR A 155 -1.14 0.34 -3.33
N HIS A 156 -1.89 1.29 -2.75
CA HIS A 156 -1.49 2.70 -2.68
C HIS A 156 -0.24 2.89 -1.81
N VAL A 157 -0.20 2.23 -0.67
CA VAL A 157 0.95 2.19 0.24
C VAL A 157 2.18 1.62 -0.48
N ALA A 158 2.01 0.49 -1.17
CA ALA A 158 3.09 -0.16 -1.91
C ALA A 158 3.67 0.73 -3.01
N GLY A 159 2.84 1.45 -3.76
CA GLY A 159 3.29 2.38 -4.79
C GLY A 159 4.06 3.58 -4.22
N THR A 160 3.64 4.11 -3.08
CA THR A 160 4.41 5.17 -2.39
C THR A 160 5.81 4.68 -2.01
N ILE A 161 5.96 3.41 -1.60
CA ILE A 161 7.26 2.84 -1.28
C ILE A 161 8.06 2.54 -2.56
N ALA A 162 7.45 1.89 -3.57
CA ALA A 162 8.19 1.15 -4.59
C ALA A 162 7.58 1.20 -6.00
N ALA A 163 6.74 2.20 -6.33
CA ALA A 163 6.33 2.37 -7.72
C ALA A 163 7.55 2.57 -8.61
N VAL A 164 7.52 1.92 -9.78
CA VAL A 164 8.67 1.74 -10.66
C VAL A 164 8.96 3.03 -11.41
N GLY A 165 10.19 3.55 -11.29
CA GLY A 165 10.64 4.72 -12.03
C GLY A 165 11.33 4.37 -13.35
N GLY A 166 11.27 5.30 -14.31
CA GLY A 166 11.92 5.17 -15.62
C GLY A 166 11.23 4.18 -16.56
N ASN A 167 9.97 3.87 -16.32
CA ASN A 167 9.13 3.00 -17.15
C ASN A 167 8.12 3.77 -18.01
N ASP A 168 8.17 5.10 -18.00
CA ASP A 168 7.23 6.02 -18.67
C ASP A 168 5.76 5.83 -18.26
N LEU A 169 5.51 5.26 -17.08
CA LEU A 169 4.16 5.01 -16.55
C LEU A 169 3.94 5.68 -15.20
N GLY A 170 2.74 6.16 -14.99
CA GLY A 170 2.13 6.54 -13.73
C GLY A 170 2.97 7.34 -12.76
N VAL A 171 3.52 6.71 -11.73
CA VAL A 171 4.16 7.40 -10.60
C VAL A 171 5.50 6.76 -10.20
N VAL A 172 6.30 7.51 -9.45
CA VAL A 172 7.59 7.06 -8.92
C VAL A 172 7.49 6.91 -7.41
N GLY A 173 7.92 5.79 -6.86
CA GLY A 173 8.02 5.55 -5.42
C GLY A 173 9.32 6.09 -4.81
N VAL A 174 9.49 5.87 -3.49
CA VAL A 174 10.74 6.21 -2.78
C VAL A 174 11.91 5.31 -3.23
N LEU A 175 11.63 4.05 -3.62
CA LEU A 175 12.56 3.01 -4.07
C LEU A 175 12.18 2.52 -5.47
N PRO A 176 12.47 3.30 -6.53
CA PRO A 176 11.88 3.08 -7.85
C PRO A 176 12.56 2.03 -8.73
N ASN A 177 13.70 1.45 -8.37
CA ASN A 177 14.50 0.59 -9.25
C ASN A 177 14.08 -0.88 -9.31
N GLN A 178 12.92 -1.26 -8.76
CA GLN A 178 12.38 -2.62 -8.69
C GLN A 178 13.24 -3.62 -7.87
N SER A 179 14.33 -3.21 -7.24
CA SER A 179 15.20 -4.13 -6.50
C SER A 179 14.74 -4.38 -5.08
N VAL A 180 13.85 -3.54 -4.53
CA VAL A 180 13.36 -3.68 -3.16
C VAL A 180 12.55 -4.97 -2.98
N PRO A 181 12.94 -5.86 -2.06
CA PRO A 181 12.18 -7.05 -1.75
C PRO A 181 10.96 -6.68 -0.89
N LEU A 182 9.77 -7.01 -1.37
CA LEU A 182 8.53 -6.80 -0.66
C LEU A 182 8.00 -8.11 -0.06
N GLN A 183 7.57 -8.04 1.19
CA GLN A 183 6.78 -9.07 1.87
C GLN A 183 5.40 -8.49 2.17
N ILE A 184 4.39 -8.99 1.52
CA ILE A 184 3.01 -8.52 1.72
C ILE A 184 2.32 -9.42 2.73
N VAL A 185 1.68 -8.84 3.73
CA VAL A 185 0.82 -9.58 4.66
C VAL A 185 -0.56 -8.94 4.67
N LYS A 186 -1.51 -9.60 4.00
CA LYS A 186 -2.88 -9.13 3.92
C LYS A 186 -3.64 -9.49 5.20
N VAL A 187 -3.99 -8.47 5.98
CA VAL A 187 -4.76 -8.60 7.24
C VAL A 187 -6.17 -8.05 7.12
N PHE A 188 -6.43 -7.21 6.10
CA PHE A 188 -7.74 -6.64 5.85
C PHE A 188 -8.38 -7.29 4.62
N GLY A 189 -9.61 -7.78 4.78
CA GLY A 189 -10.50 -8.05 3.67
C GLY A 189 -11.20 -6.76 3.20
N ALA A 190 -12.24 -6.88 2.39
CA ALA A 190 -13.04 -5.74 1.90
C ALA A 190 -13.67 -4.90 3.03
N ASN A 191 -13.83 -5.45 4.24
CA ASN A 191 -14.37 -4.77 5.42
C ASN A 191 -13.39 -3.82 6.12
N GLY A 192 -12.07 -3.89 5.82
CA GLY A 192 -11.07 -2.93 6.24
C GLY A 192 -10.70 -2.92 7.73
N TRP A 193 -10.93 -4.02 8.47
CA TRP A 193 -10.55 -4.12 9.89
C TRP A 193 -9.95 -5.50 10.26
N ALA A 194 -9.18 -5.52 11.34
CA ALA A 194 -8.58 -6.71 11.93
C ALA A 194 -8.45 -6.57 13.45
N TYR A 195 -8.27 -7.68 14.15
CA TYR A 195 -7.97 -7.68 15.59
C TYR A 195 -6.49 -7.48 15.86
N SER A 196 -6.12 -7.03 17.08
CA SER A 196 -4.72 -6.99 17.54
C SER A 196 -4.01 -8.33 17.40
N SER A 197 -4.71 -9.45 17.61
CA SER A 197 -4.15 -10.80 17.43
C SER A 197 -3.78 -11.10 15.98
N ASN A 198 -4.57 -10.61 15.01
CA ASN A 198 -4.22 -10.71 13.59
C ASN A 198 -2.95 -9.90 13.29
N LEU A 199 -2.80 -8.71 13.88
CA LEU A 199 -1.60 -7.90 13.71
C LEU A 199 -0.35 -8.57 14.27
N VAL A 200 -0.43 -9.24 15.43
CA VAL A 200 0.67 -10.07 15.96
C VAL A 200 0.98 -11.24 15.03
N GLY A 201 -0.06 -11.89 14.49
CA GLY A 201 0.09 -12.94 13.47
C GLY A 201 0.83 -12.41 12.23
N ALA A 202 0.44 -11.23 11.74
CA ALA A 202 1.05 -10.58 10.59
C ALA A 202 2.53 -10.20 10.84
N LEU A 203 2.85 -9.68 12.02
CA LEU A 203 4.23 -9.41 12.43
C LEU A 203 5.08 -10.70 12.39
N ASN A 204 4.53 -11.82 12.88
CA ASN A 204 5.20 -13.11 12.81
C ASN A 204 5.38 -13.60 11.36
N ALA A 205 4.38 -13.38 10.49
CA ALA A 205 4.47 -13.70 9.07
C ALA A 205 5.55 -12.86 8.36
N CYS A 206 5.69 -11.56 8.67
CA CYS A 206 6.79 -10.72 8.20
C CYS A 206 8.15 -11.29 8.63
N LYS A 207 8.31 -11.64 9.91
CA LYS A 207 9.54 -12.23 10.45
C LYS A 207 9.87 -13.59 9.81
N GLN A 208 8.87 -14.40 9.56
CA GLN A 208 9.05 -15.67 8.84
C GLN A 208 9.49 -15.43 7.40
N GLY A 209 8.88 -14.47 6.69
CA GLY A 209 9.30 -14.05 5.36
C GLY A 209 10.74 -13.54 5.34
N MET A 210 11.13 -12.75 6.34
CA MET A 210 12.49 -12.27 6.52
C MET A 210 13.49 -13.45 6.65
N SER A 211 13.19 -14.41 7.52
CA SER A 211 14.04 -15.60 7.76
C SER A 211 14.11 -16.51 6.53
N ASN A 212 12.96 -16.82 5.90
CA ASN A 212 12.89 -17.72 4.75
C ASN A 212 13.62 -17.18 3.52
N ARG A 213 13.71 -15.87 3.40
CA ARG A 213 14.39 -15.18 2.29
C ARG A 213 15.83 -14.79 2.63
N GLY A 214 16.33 -15.13 3.82
CA GLY A 214 17.70 -14.89 4.25
C GLY A 214 18.03 -13.44 4.62
N PHE A 215 17.02 -12.59 4.85
CA PHE A 215 17.26 -11.22 5.30
C PHE A 215 17.55 -11.15 6.79
N THR A 216 18.39 -10.20 7.18
CA THR A 216 18.75 -9.92 8.57
C THR A 216 18.24 -8.55 9.05
N ARG A 217 17.58 -7.79 8.16
CA ARG A 217 17.05 -6.45 8.38
C ARG A 217 15.71 -6.31 7.70
N MET A 218 14.77 -5.67 8.38
CA MET A 218 13.44 -5.44 7.84
C MET A 218 12.86 -4.13 8.34
N VAL A 219 12.19 -3.41 7.44
CA VAL A 219 11.31 -2.28 7.78
C VAL A 219 9.87 -2.72 7.55
N ILE A 220 8.98 -2.48 8.51
CA ILE A 220 7.56 -2.85 8.41
C ILE A 220 6.72 -1.58 8.25
N ASN A 221 5.85 -1.57 7.25
CA ASN A 221 4.81 -0.57 7.08
C ASN A 221 3.50 -1.05 7.73
N MET A 222 2.94 -0.22 8.59
CA MET A 222 1.61 -0.41 9.19
C MET A 222 0.80 0.86 9.06
N SER A 223 0.17 1.03 7.91
CA SER A 223 -0.74 2.15 7.63
C SER A 223 -2.12 1.89 8.25
N LEU A 224 -2.15 1.58 9.52
CA LEU A 224 -3.30 1.11 10.29
C LEU A 224 -3.19 1.55 11.76
N GLY A 225 -4.29 1.42 12.52
CA GLY A 225 -4.25 1.64 13.95
C GLY A 225 -5.61 1.54 14.64
N GLY A 226 -5.56 1.44 15.97
CA GLY A 226 -6.71 1.41 16.85
C GLY A 226 -6.47 2.17 18.16
N SER A 227 -7.53 2.50 18.88
CA SER A 227 -7.44 3.32 20.10
C SER A 227 -7.10 2.54 21.38
N VAL A 228 -7.13 1.20 21.32
CA VAL A 228 -6.96 0.35 22.50
C VAL A 228 -5.60 -0.34 22.48
N PRO A 229 -4.74 -0.15 23.50
CA PRO A 229 -3.46 -0.83 23.58
C PRO A 229 -3.63 -2.32 23.91
N SER A 230 -2.70 -3.15 23.44
CA SER A 230 -2.60 -4.56 23.78
C SER A 230 -1.19 -4.86 24.30
N LYS A 231 -1.10 -5.42 25.50
CA LYS A 231 0.21 -5.82 26.08
C LYS A 231 0.90 -6.92 25.25
N THR A 232 0.13 -7.84 24.70
CA THR A 232 0.66 -8.92 23.84
C THR A 232 1.25 -8.34 22.56
N GLU A 233 0.54 -7.39 21.95
CA GLU A 233 0.99 -6.68 20.75
C GLU A 233 2.26 -5.87 21.05
N GLU A 234 2.29 -5.08 22.12
CA GLU A 234 3.47 -4.32 22.56
C GLU A 234 4.70 -5.22 22.76
N GLN A 235 4.53 -6.36 23.46
CA GLN A 235 5.61 -7.31 23.66
C GLN A 235 6.12 -7.90 22.35
N ALA A 236 5.24 -8.20 21.39
CA ALA A 236 5.62 -8.72 20.09
C ALA A 236 6.45 -7.70 19.29
N PHE A 237 6.07 -6.41 19.30
CA PHE A 237 6.85 -5.34 18.65
C PHE A 237 8.18 -5.08 19.36
N ASN A 238 8.23 -5.13 20.69
CA ASN A 238 9.48 -5.01 21.44
C ASN A 238 10.46 -6.15 21.10
N GLN A 239 9.97 -7.37 20.96
CA GLN A 239 10.79 -8.51 20.53
C GLN A 239 11.29 -8.34 19.10
N ALA A 240 10.44 -7.92 18.18
CA ALA A 240 10.81 -7.68 16.78
C ALA A 240 11.88 -6.57 16.68
N TYR A 241 11.75 -5.50 17.46
CA TYR A 241 12.74 -4.42 17.52
C TYR A 241 14.11 -4.93 17.94
N GLY A 242 14.18 -5.83 18.93
CA GLY A 242 15.41 -6.51 19.34
C GLY A 242 16.01 -7.46 18.28
N GLN A 243 15.31 -7.71 17.18
CA GLN A 243 15.70 -8.60 16.07
C GLN A 243 16.03 -7.85 14.78
N ASN A 244 16.42 -6.59 14.87
CA ASN A 244 16.70 -5.73 13.71
C ASN A 244 15.49 -5.51 12.79
N VAL A 245 14.30 -5.41 13.36
CA VAL A 245 13.07 -5.02 12.67
C VAL A 245 12.70 -3.60 13.09
N LEU A 246 12.55 -2.68 12.14
CA LEU A 246 12.04 -1.32 12.37
C LEU A 246 10.58 -1.26 11.94
N SER A 247 9.68 -1.19 12.90
CA SER A 247 8.25 -1.05 12.68
C SER A 247 7.86 0.43 12.61
N VAL A 248 7.09 0.81 11.59
CA VAL A 248 6.63 2.18 11.34
C VAL A 248 5.11 2.16 11.17
N ALA A 249 4.39 3.03 11.89
CA ALA A 249 2.94 3.04 11.91
C ALA A 249 2.34 4.46 11.83
N ALA A 250 1.13 4.53 11.29
CA ALA A 250 0.35 5.75 11.17
C ALA A 250 -0.10 6.28 12.52
N ALA A 251 0.12 7.57 12.80
CA ALA A 251 -0.24 8.20 14.08
C ALA A 251 -1.76 8.26 14.32
N GLY A 252 -2.57 8.16 13.24
CA GLY A 252 -4.03 8.20 13.28
C GLY A 252 -4.62 9.48 12.67
N ASN A 253 -5.90 9.41 12.29
CA ASN A 253 -6.57 10.43 11.48
C ASN A 253 -7.75 11.12 12.20
N ALA A 254 -7.78 11.10 13.53
CA ALA A 254 -8.86 11.71 14.30
C ALA A 254 -8.65 13.22 14.60
N GLY A 255 -7.52 13.81 14.21
CA GLY A 255 -7.22 15.24 14.39
C GLY A 255 -7.09 15.69 15.85
N ASN A 256 -6.90 14.76 16.76
CA ASN A 256 -6.87 15.03 18.22
C ASN A 256 -5.55 14.57 18.86
N THR A 257 -5.50 14.53 20.20
CA THR A 257 -4.31 14.16 20.96
C THR A 257 -4.33 12.71 21.47
N SER A 258 -5.32 11.92 21.07
CA SER A 258 -5.43 10.52 21.47
C SER A 258 -4.28 9.69 20.88
N LYS A 259 -3.90 8.64 21.60
CA LYS A 259 -2.91 7.67 21.11
C LYS A 259 -3.56 6.65 20.18
N SER A 260 -2.86 6.23 19.15
CA SER A 260 -3.21 5.14 18.25
C SER A 260 -2.17 4.03 18.37
N TYR A 261 -2.59 2.78 18.33
CA TYR A 261 -1.72 1.61 18.43
C TYR A 261 -1.80 0.80 17.14
N PRO A 262 -0.64 0.30 16.66
CA PRO A 262 0.65 0.14 17.33
C PRO A 262 1.55 1.39 17.33
N ALA A 263 1.20 2.49 16.68
CA ALA A 263 2.06 3.68 16.54
C ALA A 263 2.56 4.25 17.88
N SER A 264 1.81 4.07 18.95
CA SER A 264 2.16 4.62 20.29
C SER A 264 2.96 3.66 21.17
N TYR A 265 3.38 2.49 20.66
CA TYR A 265 4.36 1.66 21.38
C TYR A 265 5.77 2.22 21.19
N SER A 266 6.59 2.17 22.24
CA SER A 266 7.95 2.74 22.23
C SER A 266 8.90 2.13 21.17
N SER A 267 8.66 0.88 20.78
CA SER A 267 9.41 0.17 19.73
C SER A 267 8.93 0.45 18.31
N VAL A 268 7.89 1.25 18.14
CA VAL A 268 7.30 1.58 16.84
C VAL A 268 7.52 3.07 16.52
N VAL A 269 7.87 3.39 15.29
CA VAL A 269 7.98 4.77 14.80
C VAL A 269 6.59 5.27 14.44
N SER A 270 6.12 6.33 15.10
CA SER A 270 4.83 6.97 14.84
C SER A 270 4.97 8.10 13.83
N VAL A 271 4.14 8.09 12.78
CA VAL A 271 4.25 9.04 11.66
C VAL A 271 3.02 9.93 11.55
N ALA A 272 3.23 11.25 11.67
CA ALA A 272 2.24 12.29 11.38
C ALA A 272 2.20 12.65 9.90
N ALA A 273 1.06 13.16 9.44
CA ALA A 273 0.85 13.59 8.06
C ALA A 273 1.01 15.11 7.90
N ILE A 274 1.73 15.52 6.84
CA ILE A 274 1.84 16.90 6.40
C ILE A 274 1.37 17.06 4.95
N ASP A 275 1.03 18.28 4.58
CA ASP A 275 0.69 18.67 3.21
C ASP A 275 1.94 19.11 2.39
N ALA A 276 1.70 19.52 1.13
CA ALA A 276 2.75 20.00 0.23
C ALA A 276 3.43 21.31 0.69
N ASN A 277 2.81 22.05 1.61
CA ASN A 277 3.36 23.26 2.23
C ASN A 277 4.05 22.97 3.57
N LYS A 278 4.22 21.67 3.91
CA LYS A 278 4.78 21.19 5.19
C LYS A 278 3.94 21.58 6.40
N GLN A 279 2.64 21.87 6.21
CA GLN A 279 1.71 22.12 7.30
C GLN A 279 1.13 20.80 7.79
N LEU A 280 0.94 20.68 9.11
CA LEU A 280 0.32 19.51 9.69
C LEU A 280 -1.09 19.33 9.12
N ALA A 281 -1.41 18.12 8.64
CA ALA A 281 -2.74 17.80 8.17
C ALA A 281 -3.76 17.92 9.31
N TYR A 282 -4.92 18.54 9.04
CA TYR A 282 -5.95 18.80 10.05
C TYR A 282 -6.44 17.52 10.75
N PHE A 283 -6.39 16.39 10.05
CA PHE A 283 -6.79 15.09 10.56
C PHE A 283 -5.68 14.38 11.34
N SER A 284 -4.39 14.77 11.20
CA SER A 284 -3.29 14.06 11.84
C SER A 284 -3.39 14.12 13.37
N GLN A 285 -3.29 12.97 14.02
CA GLN A 285 -3.17 12.94 15.48
C GLN A 285 -1.85 13.53 15.95
N ARG A 286 -1.89 14.13 17.15
CA ARG A 286 -0.80 14.89 17.76
C ARG A 286 -0.65 14.45 19.20
N ASN A 287 0.42 13.78 19.55
CA ASN A 287 0.67 13.33 20.91
C ASN A 287 2.18 13.13 21.15
N ASP A 288 2.53 12.80 22.39
CA ASP A 288 3.91 12.58 22.83
C ASP A 288 4.60 11.36 22.20
N GLN A 289 3.89 10.56 21.40
CA GLN A 289 4.44 9.41 20.69
C GLN A 289 4.75 9.69 19.22
N VAL A 290 4.21 10.77 18.64
CA VAL A 290 4.58 11.19 17.29
C VAL A 290 6.09 11.38 17.21
N GLU A 291 6.72 10.73 16.22
CA GLU A 291 8.17 10.66 16.10
C GLU A 291 8.71 11.36 14.86
N LEU A 292 8.07 11.15 13.74
CA LEU A 292 8.42 11.77 12.45
C LEU A 292 7.16 12.26 11.74
N ALA A 293 7.35 13.18 10.82
CA ALA A 293 6.33 13.63 9.89
C ALA A 293 6.73 13.30 8.46
N ALA A 294 5.72 13.08 7.60
CA ALA A 294 5.95 12.86 6.17
C ALA A 294 4.72 13.28 5.35
N PRO A 295 4.86 13.44 4.01
CA PRO A 295 3.76 13.77 3.11
C PRO A 295 2.59 12.80 3.22
N GLY A 296 1.40 13.32 3.56
CA GLY A 296 0.21 12.49 3.78
C GLY A 296 -1.08 13.12 3.28
N VAL A 297 -1.03 14.26 2.59
CA VAL A 297 -2.22 14.94 2.03
C VAL A 297 -2.17 14.91 0.51
N SER A 298 -3.21 14.41 -0.14
CA SER A 298 -3.29 14.32 -1.61
C SER A 298 -2.04 13.65 -2.23
N VAL A 299 -1.67 12.51 -1.69
CA VAL A 299 -0.56 11.70 -2.19
C VAL A 299 -1.05 10.87 -3.37
N LEU A 300 -0.43 11.07 -4.54
CA LEU A 300 -0.70 10.26 -5.74
C LEU A 300 0.10 8.96 -5.67
N SER A 301 -0.57 7.83 -5.86
CA SER A 301 0.07 6.51 -5.90
C SER A 301 -0.78 5.50 -6.67
N THR A 302 -0.29 4.28 -6.82
CA THR A 302 -0.95 3.18 -7.49
C THR A 302 -2.19 2.69 -6.72
N VAL A 303 -3.22 2.29 -7.44
CA VAL A 303 -4.38 1.55 -6.92
C VAL A 303 -4.68 0.39 -7.87
N PRO A 304 -5.49 -0.61 -7.52
CA PRO A 304 -5.66 -1.82 -8.35
C PRO A 304 -5.96 -1.56 -9.83
N THR A 305 -6.58 -0.45 -10.18
CA THR A 305 -6.93 -0.10 -11.56
C THR A 305 -6.41 1.30 -11.95
N GLY A 306 -5.13 1.55 -11.80
CA GLY A 306 -4.50 2.83 -12.16
C GLY A 306 -3.96 3.60 -10.95
N TYR A 307 -4.28 4.89 -10.82
CA TYR A 307 -3.68 5.79 -9.83
C TYR A 307 -4.74 6.64 -9.15
N ALA A 308 -4.53 6.96 -7.87
CA ALA A 308 -5.44 7.81 -7.11
C ALA A 308 -4.71 8.69 -6.10
N TYR A 309 -5.36 9.79 -5.72
CA TYR A 309 -4.92 10.65 -4.62
C TYR A 309 -5.60 10.22 -3.33
N TYR A 310 -4.80 9.83 -2.33
CA TYR A 310 -5.31 9.55 -0.99
C TYR A 310 -4.71 10.52 0.03
N SER A 311 -5.41 10.70 1.16
CA SER A 311 -4.95 11.52 2.29
C SER A 311 -5.12 10.75 3.58
N GLY A 312 -4.07 10.77 4.43
CA GLY A 312 -4.05 10.09 5.72
C GLY A 312 -2.63 9.97 6.27
N THR A 313 -2.51 9.73 7.56
CA THR A 313 -1.24 9.28 8.15
C THR A 313 -0.79 7.95 7.55
N SER A 314 -1.73 7.20 6.97
CA SER A 314 -1.49 6.00 6.16
C SER A 314 -0.65 6.24 4.91
N MET A 315 -0.71 7.43 4.30
CA MET A 315 0.10 7.82 3.14
C MET A 315 1.43 8.44 3.55
N ALA A 316 1.51 9.00 4.75
CA ALA A 316 2.75 9.50 5.33
C ALA A 316 3.71 8.35 5.74
N THR A 317 3.16 7.30 6.33
CA THR A 317 3.92 6.13 6.83
C THR A 317 4.80 5.48 5.76
N PRO A 318 4.34 5.16 4.54
CA PRO A 318 5.16 4.53 3.51
C PRO A 318 6.32 5.41 3.02
N HIS A 319 6.22 6.74 3.07
CA HIS A 319 7.37 7.61 2.81
C HIS A 319 8.49 7.37 3.82
N VAL A 320 8.16 7.27 5.12
CA VAL A 320 9.15 6.97 6.17
C VAL A 320 9.73 5.58 6.01
N VAL A 321 8.91 4.58 5.66
CA VAL A 321 9.35 3.20 5.41
C VAL A 321 10.31 3.13 4.24
N GLY A 322 9.97 3.75 3.12
CA GLY A 322 10.83 3.81 1.95
C GLY A 322 12.16 4.50 2.24
N VAL A 323 12.13 5.66 2.93
CA VAL A 323 13.33 6.38 3.37
C VAL A 323 14.18 5.53 4.33
N ALA A 324 13.54 4.86 5.29
CA ALA A 324 14.25 3.98 6.22
C ALA A 324 14.98 2.83 5.49
N ALA A 325 14.31 2.16 4.55
CA ALA A 325 14.91 1.10 3.74
C ALA A 325 16.04 1.65 2.84
N LEU A 326 15.82 2.79 2.18
CA LEU A 326 16.81 3.46 1.32
C LEU A 326 18.08 3.85 2.10
N VAL A 327 17.94 4.44 3.28
CA VAL A 327 19.08 4.85 4.11
C VAL A 327 19.79 3.65 4.72
N TRP A 328 19.03 2.65 5.19
CA TRP A 328 19.62 1.43 5.77
C TRP A 328 20.43 0.63 4.76
N SER A 329 19.96 0.58 3.51
CA SER A 329 20.67 -0.11 2.43
C SER A 329 22.06 0.45 2.14
N GLN A 330 22.33 1.72 2.49
CA GLN A 330 23.64 2.35 2.32
C GLN A 330 24.65 1.92 3.39
N ARG A 331 24.17 1.40 4.55
CA ARG A 331 25.01 1.06 5.71
C ARG A 331 24.43 -0.14 6.47
N LEU A 332 24.66 -1.33 5.94
CA LEU A 332 24.07 -2.55 6.46
C LEU A 332 24.64 -2.96 7.84
N GLU A 333 25.79 -2.46 8.24
CA GLU A 333 26.39 -2.71 9.55
C GLU A 333 25.65 -2.02 10.70
N CYS A 334 24.84 -0.99 10.41
CA CYS A 334 24.10 -0.28 11.45
C CYS A 334 22.85 -1.07 11.89
N SER A 335 22.51 -0.97 13.17
CA SER A 335 21.29 -1.55 13.72
C SER A 335 20.04 -0.72 13.38
N ASN A 336 18.84 -1.31 13.57
CA ASN A 336 17.58 -0.58 13.46
C ASN A 336 17.48 0.60 14.44
N ASP A 337 18.05 0.48 15.65
CA ASP A 337 18.08 1.58 16.62
C ASP A 337 18.97 2.74 16.15
N GLN A 338 20.13 2.45 15.60
CA GLN A 338 21.03 3.43 15.02
C GLN A 338 20.42 4.12 13.80
N LEU A 339 19.74 3.39 12.93
CA LEU A 339 18.96 3.94 11.84
C LEU A 339 17.87 4.87 12.36
N ARG A 340 17.06 4.41 13.34
CA ARG A 340 15.98 5.22 13.94
C ARG A 340 16.50 6.54 14.52
N GLN A 341 17.61 6.49 15.25
CA GLN A 341 18.26 7.70 15.78
C GLN A 341 18.78 8.62 14.66
N THR A 342 19.31 8.04 13.60
CA THR A 342 19.75 8.80 12.42
C THR A 342 18.58 9.52 11.77
N LEU A 343 17.46 8.84 11.52
CA LEU A 343 16.25 9.43 10.94
C LEU A 343 15.71 10.58 11.79
N ARG A 344 15.68 10.42 13.13
CA ARG A 344 15.27 11.48 14.07
C ARG A 344 16.20 12.70 13.99
N SER A 345 17.48 12.47 14.07
CA SER A 345 18.48 13.54 14.22
C SER A 345 18.81 14.27 12.91
N SER A 346 18.36 13.75 11.76
CA SER A 346 18.50 14.34 10.43
C SER A 346 17.18 14.86 9.87
N ALA A 347 16.08 14.70 10.57
CA ALA A 347 14.76 15.21 10.18
C ALA A 347 14.81 16.75 10.06
N GLN A 348 14.09 17.29 9.08
CA GLN A 348 13.87 18.73 8.98
C GLN A 348 12.90 19.16 10.08
N ASP A 349 13.39 19.92 11.04
CA ASP A 349 12.57 20.46 12.14
C ASP A 349 11.40 21.29 11.61
N LEU A 350 10.19 21.01 12.11
CA LEU A 350 8.96 21.70 11.75
C LEU A 350 8.16 22.02 13.04
N GLY A 351 7.43 23.13 13.00
CA GLY A 351 6.63 23.56 14.16
C GLY A 351 7.45 24.24 15.22
N ALA A 352 7.32 23.82 16.48
CA ALA A 352 8.13 24.34 17.57
C ALA A 352 9.56 23.80 17.50
N LEU A 353 10.53 24.62 17.86
CA LEU A 353 11.95 24.22 17.78
C LEU A 353 12.22 22.93 18.58
N GLY A 354 12.85 21.98 17.91
CA GLY A 354 13.15 20.66 18.44
C GLY A 354 11.94 19.72 18.37
N ARG A 355 11.97 18.62 19.14
CA ARG A 355 10.88 17.65 19.12
C ARG A 355 9.60 18.22 19.72
N ASP A 356 8.50 18.13 18.97
CA ASP A 356 7.16 18.51 19.44
C ASP A 356 6.12 17.37 19.24
N ASN A 357 4.89 17.59 19.72
CA ASN A 357 3.83 16.58 19.66
C ASN A 357 3.10 16.52 18.30
N SER A 358 3.34 17.46 17.40
CA SER A 358 2.67 17.57 16.10
C SER A 358 3.48 16.94 14.98
N TYR A 359 4.77 17.21 14.97
CA TYR A 359 5.71 16.79 13.90
C TYR A 359 6.76 15.80 14.41
N GLY A 360 6.80 15.51 15.72
CA GLY A 360 7.87 14.73 16.33
C GLY A 360 9.22 15.43 16.18
N TYR A 361 10.22 14.78 15.60
CA TYR A 361 11.51 15.37 15.24
C TYR A 361 11.47 16.12 13.90
N GLY A 362 10.35 16.10 13.19
CA GLY A 362 10.14 16.81 11.94
C GLY A 362 9.99 15.89 10.72
N LEU A 363 10.10 16.49 9.54
CA LEU A 363 9.97 15.83 8.23
C LEU A 363 11.19 14.95 7.96
N VAL A 364 10.94 13.66 7.71
CA VAL A 364 11.99 12.70 7.35
C VAL A 364 12.74 13.12 6.09
N GLN A 365 14.08 12.98 6.09
CA GLN A 365 14.98 13.44 5.02
C GLN A 365 16.00 12.35 4.65
N ALA A 366 15.84 11.72 3.49
CA ALA A 366 16.67 10.59 3.07
C ALA A 366 18.15 10.98 2.91
N LYS A 367 18.43 12.04 2.14
CA LYS A 367 19.81 12.47 1.89
C LYS A 367 20.53 12.91 3.18
N ALA A 368 19.87 13.71 3.99
CA ALA A 368 20.44 14.16 5.27
C ALA A 368 20.71 12.99 6.23
N ALA A 369 19.82 11.99 6.24
CA ALA A 369 20.00 10.76 7.03
C ALA A 369 21.18 9.93 6.52
N ALA A 370 21.30 9.75 5.20
CA ALA A 370 22.40 9.00 4.60
C ALA A 370 23.75 9.70 4.84
N ASP A 371 23.82 11.02 4.70
CA ASP A 371 25.04 11.79 4.98
C ASP A 371 25.47 11.66 6.44
N ARG A 372 24.51 11.71 7.37
CA ARG A 372 24.80 11.50 8.78
C ARG A 372 25.28 10.09 9.07
N MET A 373 24.64 9.09 8.45
CA MET A 373 24.99 7.67 8.62
C MET A 373 26.34 7.33 7.98
N ALA A 374 26.77 8.10 6.94
CA ALA A 374 28.09 7.97 6.33
C ALA A 374 29.23 8.34 7.29
N LEU A 375 28.97 9.15 8.32
CA LEU A 375 29.93 9.48 9.37
C LEU A 375 30.11 8.38 10.41
N GLY A 376 29.33 7.30 10.32
CA GLY A 376 29.29 6.15 11.23
C GLY A 376 27.86 5.93 11.74
N CYS A 377 27.60 4.73 12.27
CA CYS A 377 26.26 4.33 12.75
C CYS A 377 25.76 5.17 13.95
N GLY A 378 26.59 6.02 14.53
CA GLY A 378 26.26 6.77 15.74
C GLY A 378 26.24 5.89 17.00
N PRO A 379 26.09 6.47 18.21
CA PRO A 379 25.93 5.67 19.43
C PRO A 379 24.57 4.98 19.40
N GLY A 380 24.58 3.64 19.33
CA GLY A 380 23.39 2.85 19.64
C GLY A 380 23.04 3.04 21.13
N THR A 381 21.76 3.07 21.48
CA THR A 381 21.38 2.92 22.89
C THR A 381 21.69 1.48 23.26
N GLY A 382 22.95 1.26 23.71
CA GLY A 382 23.39 -0.05 24.19
C GLY A 382 22.39 -0.62 25.18
N GLY A 383 21.99 -1.88 24.95
CA GLY A 383 21.11 -2.59 25.84
C GLY A 383 21.54 -2.39 27.30
N SER A 384 20.60 -2.13 28.17
CA SER A 384 20.77 -1.85 29.59
C SER A 384 21.73 -2.85 30.26
N GLY A 385 23.01 -2.48 30.30
CA GLY A 385 23.96 -3.06 31.23
C GLY A 385 23.50 -2.70 32.64
N LYS A 386 23.18 -3.70 33.47
CA LYS A 386 22.93 -3.53 34.90
C LYS A 386 24.01 -2.63 35.53
N PRO A 387 23.66 -1.66 36.39
CA PRO A 387 24.66 -0.97 37.17
C PRO A 387 25.36 -1.99 38.07
N GLY A 388 26.62 -2.24 37.81
CA GLY A 388 27.48 -3.02 38.70
C GLY A 388 27.53 -2.32 40.04
N GLY A 389 27.03 -2.98 41.10
CA GLY A 389 27.20 -2.55 42.45
C GLY A 389 28.68 -2.35 42.78
N ARG A 390 29.06 -1.15 43.17
CA ARG A 390 30.26 -0.89 43.92
C ARG A 390 29.97 -1.17 45.40
N LYS A 391 30.82 -2.06 45.98
CA LYS A 391 30.96 -2.26 47.41
C LYS A 391 31.40 -0.97 48.11
#